data_b8c08f49e5c95500dad5904499d79b7c
#
_entry.id   b8c08f49e5c95500dad5904499d79b7c
#
_cell.length_a   1.000
_cell.length_b   1.000
_cell.length_c   1.000
_cell.angle_alpha   90.00
_cell.angle_beta   90.00
_cell.angle_gamma   90.00
#
_symmetry.space_group_name_H-M   'P 1'
#
loop_
_entity.id
_entity.type
_entity.pdbx_description
1 polymer ?
#
loop_
_entity_poly.entity_id
_entity_poly.type
_entity_poly.pdbx_seq_one_letter_code
_entity_poly.pdbx_strand_id
1 'polypeptide(L)'
;MKYGIMGAAVPLLVKKPAYAYLDRAIPGISPKEAKAEYKRIIRNQPEVGGTKNNLIMGLYLAAYFMAVYKIAPEKMPDEMFGEFIDSICTSETFVKMNKGRNFFTEKNIQTRNRLQHDPIFTGNPENWQYTFSYDMDVPECTITYTRCAICEMARREKCFHLMPHLCKTDFAQQELMGNTLIRTKTIGNGDEICDFHIIGRRNAE
;
A
#
# COMPACT_ATOMS: atom_id res chain seq x y z
N MET A 1 14.49 -4.19 -7.89
CA MET A 1 14.67 -3.74 -6.47
C MET A 1 15.47 -4.75 -5.66
N LYS A 2 16.15 -4.29 -4.59
CA LYS A 2 16.83 -5.18 -3.63
C LYS A 2 15.83 -5.71 -2.60
N TYR A 3 15.86 -7.02 -2.35
CA TYR A 3 15.04 -7.62 -1.29
C TYR A 3 15.40 -7.09 0.10
N GLY A 4 16.68 -7.01 0.45
CA GLY A 4 17.21 -6.36 1.64
C GLY A 4 16.50 -6.65 2.98
N ILE A 5 16.81 -5.85 4.00
CA ILE A 5 16.22 -5.95 5.35
C ILE A 5 14.72 -5.61 5.33
N MET A 6 14.33 -4.55 4.62
CA MET A 6 12.92 -4.15 4.52
C MET A 6 12.06 -5.24 3.86
N GLY A 7 12.54 -5.82 2.75
CA GLY A 7 11.85 -6.93 2.11
C GLY A 7 11.75 -8.16 3.00
N ALA A 8 12.76 -8.43 3.83
CA ALA A 8 12.74 -9.55 4.77
C ALA A 8 11.77 -9.33 5.94
N ALA A 9 11.55 -8.08 6.35
CA ALA A 9 10.67 -7.74 7.47
C ALA A 9 9.18 -7.93 7.14
N VAL A 10 8.75 -7.66 5.90
CA VAL A 10 7.32 -7.70 5.53
C VAL A 10 6.67 -9.05 5.78
N PRO A 11 7.23 -10.20 5.31
CA PRO A 11 6.64 -11.50 5.62
C PRO A 11 6.54 -11.78 7.13
N LEU A 12 7.45 -11.24 7.94
CA LEU A 12 7.41 -11.41 9.41
C LEU A 12 6.26 -10.61 10.03
N LEU A 13 6.02 -9.40 9.54
CA LEU A 13 4.95 -8.53 10.02
C LEU A 13 3.56 -9.07 9.69
N VAL A 14 3.35 -9.56 8.47
CA VAL A 14 2.01 -9.89 7.98
C VAL A 14 1.71 -11.40 7.98
N LYS A 15 2.69 -12.28 8.24
CA LYS A 15 2.49 -13.73 8.23
C LYS A 15 1.36 -14.16 9.16
N LYS A 16 1.37 -13.72 10.41
CA LYS A 16 0.37 -14.12 11.41
C LYS A 16 -1.06 -13.76 10.98
N PRO A 17 -1.38 -12.49 10.67
CA PRO A 17 -2.73 -12.13 10.20
C PRO A 17 -3.08 -12.79 8.86
N ALA A 18 -2.15 -12.89 7.91
CA ALA A 18 -2.40 -13.51 6.62
C ALA A 18 -2.82 -14.99 6.78
N TYR A 19 -2.04 -15.76 7.53
CA TYR A 19 -2.32 -17.17 7.69
C TYR A 19 -3.47 -17.46 8.67
N ALA A 20 -3.82 -16.54 9.55
CA ALA A 20 -5.05 -16.64 10.34
C ALA A 20 -6.32 -16.67 9.46
N TYR A 21 -6.31 -15.98 8.31
CA TYR A 21 -7.36 -16.08 7.31
C TYR A 21 -7.18 -17.30 6.41
N LEU A 22 -6.00 -17.45 5.80
CA LEU A 22 -5.73 -18.45 4.76
C LEU A 22 -5.91 -19.89 5.26
N ASP A 23 -5.49 -20.22 6.49
CA ASP A 23 -5.62 -21.55 7.05
C ASP A 23 -7.09 -21.99 7.19
N ARG A 24 -8.02 -21.03 7.30
CA ARG A 24 -9.47 -21.28 7.36
C ARG A 24 -10.12 -21.30 5.98
N ALA A 25 -9.77 -20.31 5.14
CA ALA A 25 -10.43 -20.11 3.85
C ALA A 25 -9.84 -20.99 2.74
N ILE A 26 -8.51 -21.17 2.74
CA ILE A 26 -7.77 -21.89 1.69
C ILE A 26 -6.67 -22.74 2.35
N PRO A 27 -7.01 -23.84 3.03
CA PRO A 27 -6.02 -24.67 3.69
C PRO A 27 -4.92 -25.14 2.74
N GLY A 28 -3.67 -25.15 3.24
CA GLY A 28 -2.51 -25.66 2.49
C GLY A 28 -1.76 -24.61 1.67
N ILE A 29 -2.09 -23.30 1.78
CA ILE A 29 -1.25 -22.25 1.21
C ILE A 29 0.11 -22.22 1.91
N SER A 30 1.17 -22.47 1.15
CA SER A 30 2.53 -22.62 1.66
C SER A 30 3.19 -21.27 1.97
N PRO A 31 3.52 -20.94 3.25
CA PRO A 31 4.27 -19.73 3.57
C PRO A 31 5.65 -19.67 2.91
N LYS A 32 6.26 -20.83 2.66
CA LYS A 32 7.57 -20.93 2.02
C LYS A 32 7.48 -20.56 0.55
N GLU A 33 6.45 -21.04 -0.15
CA GLU A 33 6.22 -20.72 -1.56
C GLU A 33 5.81 -19.24 -1.74
N ALA A 34 4.90 -18.73 -0.91
CA ALA A 34 4.54 -17.32 -0.91
C ALA A 34 5.76 -16.41 -0.70
N LYS A 35 6.68 -16.79 0.22
CA LYS A 35 7.92 -16.05 0.43
C LYS A 35 8.88 -16.15 -0.76
N ALA A 36 8.95 -17.28 -1.43
CA ALA A 36 9.79 -17.46 -2.62
C ALA A 36 9.26 -16.59 -3.78
N GLU A 37 7.95 -16.64 -4.03
CA GLU A 37 7.30 -15.82 -5.07
C GLU A 37 7.41 -14.33 -4.75
N TYR A 38 7.21 -13.92 -3.51
CA TYR A 38 7.44 -12.54 -3.07
C TYR A 38 8.86 -12.04 -3.38
N LYS A 39 9.89 -12.88 -3.09
CA LYS A 39 11.27 -12.54 -3.43
C LYS A 39 11.47 -12.37 -4.93
N ARG A 40 10.83 -13.24 -5.74
CA ARG A 40 10.86 -13.15 -7.19
C ARG A 40 10.24 -11.82 -7.65
N ILE A 41 9.03 -11.51 -7.18
CA ILE A 41 8.34 -10.27 -7.51
C ILE A 41 9.23 -9.06 -7.20
N ILE A 42 9.75 -8.95 -5.99
CA ILE A 42 10.60 -7.81 -5.59
C ILE A 42 11.86 -7.67 -6.46
N ARG A 43 12.55 -8.79 -6.76
CA ARG A 43 13.76 -8.74 -7.58
C ARG A 43 13.51 -8.29 -9.02
N ASN A 44 12.32 -8.57 -9.53
CA ASN A 44 11.90 -8.20 -10.89
C ASN A 44 11.39 -6.74 -10.97
N GLN A 45 11.25 -6.03 -9.83
CA GLN A 45 10.82 -4.64 -9.86
C GLN A 45 12.01 -3.71 -10.14
N PRO A 46 11.79 -2.64 -10.94
CA PRO A 46 12.76 -1.54 -11.05
C PRO A 46 12.97 -0.84 -9.71
N GLU A 47 14.10 -0.15 -9.58
CA GLU A 47 14.38 0.63 -8.38
C GLU A 47 13.48 1.86 -8.31
N VAL A 48 12.86 2.08 -7.15
CA VAL A 48 11.94 3.20 -6.89
C VAL A 48 12.42 4.07 -5.71
N GLY A 49 13.73 4.14 -5.51
CA GLY A 49 14.34 5.02 -4.49
C GLY A 49 14.61 4.37 -3.14
N GLY A 50 14.30 3.09 -2.95
CA GLY A 50 14.59 2.34 -1.73
C GLY A 50 14.10 3.05 -0.46
N THR A 51 14.95 3.14 0.58
CA THR A 51 14.62 3.75 1.88
C THR A 51 14.35 5.26 1.83
N LYS A 52 14.72 5.94 0.76
CA LYS A 52 14.41 7.36 0.56
C LYS A 52 12.96 7.57 0.12
N ASN A 53 12.32 6.53 -0.38
CA ASN A 53 10.92 6.56 -0.81
C ASN A 53 10.01 6.24 0.39
N ASN A 54 9.24 7.21 0.85
CA ASN A 54 8.32 7.05 1.99
C ASN A 54 7.11 6.14 1.70
N LEU A 55 6.88 5.77 0.43
CA LEU A 55 5.80 4.87 -0.01
C LEU A 55 6.27 3.43 -0.19
N ILE A 56 7.57 3.16 -0.06
CA ILE A 56 8.19 1.87 -0.39
C ILE A 56 7.61 0.70 0.39
N MET A 57 7.18 0.91 1.63
CA MET A 57 6.59 -0.15 2.45
C MET A 57 5.29 -0.66 1.84
N GLY A 58 4.47 0.22 1.27
CA GLY A 58 3.25 -0.16 0.54
C GLY A 58 3.54 -1.07 -0.64
N LEU A 59 4.63 -0.81 -1.38
CA LEU A 59 5.04 -1.68 -2.49
C LEU A 59 5.43 -3.08 -2.01
N TYR A 60 6.21 -3.17 -0.93
CA TYR A 60 6.59 -4.46 -0.35
C TYR A 60 5.37 -5.25 0.16
N LEU A 61 4.42 -4.58 0.83
CA LEU A 61 3.18 -5.22 1.30
C LEU A 61 2.34 -5.73 0.14
N ALA A 62 2.09 -4.89 -0.87
CA ALA A 62 1.34 -5.28 -2.07
C ALA A 62 2.00 -6.45 -2.80
N ALA A 63 3.34 -6.44 -2.94
CA ALA A 63 4.09 -7.55 -3.53
C ALA A 63 3.89 -8.87 -2.76
N TYR A 64 3.83 -8.81 -1.42
CA TYR A 64 3.58 -10.00 -0.61
C TYR A 64 2.16 -10.53 -0.78
N PHE A 65 1.15 -9.66 -0.81
CA PHE A 65 -0.24 -10.07 -1.04
C PHE A 65 -0.44 -10.64 -2.44
N MET A 66 0.16 -10.04 -3.46
CA MET A 66 0.17 -10.59 -4.81
C MET A 66 0.87 -11.97 -4.87
N ALA A 67 1.96 -12.14 -4.12
CA ALA A 67 2.66 -13.43 -4.04
C ALA A 67 1.78 -14.52 -3.42
N VAL A 68 1.02 -14.20 -2.38
CA VAL A 68 0.05 -15.14 -1.78
C VAL A 68 -1.00 -15.54 -2.80
N TYR A 69 -1.55 -14.59 -3.54
CA TYR A 69 -2.50 -14.87 -4.63
C TYR A 69 -1.89 -15.79 -5.70
N LYS A 70 -0.69 -15.46 -6.18
CA LYS A 70 -0.05 -16.11 -7.33
C LYS A 70 0.34 -17.57 -7.11
N ILE A 71 0.50 -18.01 -5.87
CA ILE A 71 0.84 -19.43 -5.58
C ILE A 71 -0.36 -20.37 -5.64
N ALA A 72 -1.59 -19.84 -5.64
CA ALA A 72 -2.80 -20.64 -5.75
C ALA A 72 -3.98 -19.80 -6.31
N PRO A 73 -3.84 -19.22 -7.53
CA PRO A 73 -4.84 -18.30 -8.06
C PRO A 73 -6.20 -18.96 -8.31
N GLU A 74 -6.20 -20.25 -8.63
CA GLU A 74 -7.42 -21.06 -8.83
C GLU A 74 -8.22 -21.28 -7.55
N LYS A 75 -7.61 -21.09 -6.38
CA LYS A 75 -8.24 -21.23 -5.06
C LYS A 75 -8.66 -19.91 -4.45
N MET A 76 -8.26 -18.79 -5.05
CA MET A 76 -8.48 -17.46 -4.51
C MET A 76 -9.12 -16.55 -5.58
N PRO A 77 -10.43 -16.65 -5.85
CA PRO A 77 -11.11 -15.67 -6.69
C PRO A 77 -10.99 -14.26 -6.13
N ASP A 78 -11.24 -13.25 -6.97
CA ASP A 78 -11.01 -11.83 -6.63
C ASP A 78 -11.74 -11.39 -5.35
N GLU A 79 -12.99 -11.84 -5.16
CA GLU A 79 -13.77 -11.54 -3.96
C GLU A 79 -13.10 -12.09 -2.70
N MET A 80 -12.58 -13.31 -2.76
CA MET A 80 -11.86 -13.92 -1.63
C MET A 80 -10.54 -13.22 -1.36
N PHE A 81 -9.85 -12.73 -2.41
CA PHE A 81 -8.70 -11.86 -2.21
C PHE A 81 -9.10 -10.55 -1.51
N GLY A 82 -10.27 -10.00 -1.84
CA GLY A 82 -10.85 -8.85 -1.14
C GLY A 82 -11.05 -9.14 0.35
N GLU A 83 -11.69 -10.25 0.71
CA GLU A 83 -11.89 -10.68 2.09
C GLU A 83 -10.56 -10.92 2.83
N PHE A 84 -9.58 -11.48 2.13
CA PHE A 84 -8.21 -11.63 2.66
C PHE A 84 -7.61 -10.28 3.03
N ILE A 85 -7.69 -9.28 2.15
CA ILE A 85 -7.19 -7.93 2.42
C ILE A 85 -7.96 -7.28 3.57
N ASP A 86 -9.28 -7.41 3.62
CA ASP A 86 -10.10 -6.88 4.72
C ASP A 86 -9.71 -7.52 6.07
N SER A 87 -9.40 -8.82 6.08
CA SER A 87 -8.90 -9.50 7.27
C SER A 87 -7.55 -8.97 7.75
N ILE A 88 -6.68 -8.54 6.83
CA ILE A 88 -5.42 -7.87 7.17
C ILE A 88 -5.69 -6.50 7.79
N CYS A 89 -6.57 -5.70 7.19
CA CYS A 89 -6.91 -4.35 7.65
C CYS A 89 -7.55 -4.34 9.06
N THR A 90 -8.27 -5.39 9.42
CA THR A 90 -8.88 -5.55 10.75
C THR A 90 -7.99 -6.25 11.77
N SER A 91 -6.83 -6.76 11.35
CA SER A 91 -5.91 -7.49 12.23
C SER A 91 -5.29 -6.59 13.30
N GLU A 92 -5.01 -7.18 14.46
CA GLU A 92 -4.30 -6.49 15.56
C GLU A 92 -2.98 -5.86 15.09
N THR A 93 -2.26 -6.53 14.19
CA THR A 93 -0.99 -6.04 13.63
C THR A 93 -1.22 -4.74 12.84
N PHE A 94 -2.19 -4.73 11.93
CA PHE A 94 -2.48 -3.55 11.12
C PHE A 94 -3.01 -2.39 11.97
N VAL A 95 -3.88 -2.70 12.94
CA VAL A 95 -4.38 -1.71 13.89
C VAL A 95 -3.23 -1.09 14.69
N LYS A 96 -2.33 -1.90 15.27
CA LYS A 96 -1.16 -1.39 16.03
C LYS A 96 -0.21 -0.56 15.17
N MET A 97 -0.09 -0.89 13.89
CA MET A 97 0.78 -0.15 12.96
C MET A 97 0.24 1.24 12.61
N ASN A 98 -1.07 1.46 12.67
CA ASN A 98 -1.71 2.66 12.15
C ASN A 98 -2.41 3.50 13.23
N LYS A 99 -3.00 2.88 14.25
CA LYS A 99 -3.74 3.58 15.30
C LYS A 99 -2.84 4.58 16.05
N GLY A 100 -3.32 5.82 16.13
CA GLY A 100 -2.62 6.89 16.85
C GLY A 100 -1.45 7.52 16.09
N ARG A 101 -1.15 7.08 14.86
CA ARG A 101 -0.19 7.79 14.02
C ARG A 101 -0.81 9.10 13.53
N ASN A 102 -0.08 10.18 13.68
CA ASN A 102 -0.53 11.47 13.16
C ASN A 102 0.00 11.69 11.74
N PHE A 103 -0.92 11.76 10.77
CA PHE A 103 -0.60 12.07 9.39
C PHE A 103 -0.15 13.53 9.23
N PHE A 104 -0.76 14.45 9.98
CA PHE A 104 -0.58 15.90 9.89
C PHE A 104 0.53 16.47 10.79
N THR A 105 1.56 15.67 11.11
CA THR A 105 2.75 16.25 11.73
C THR A 105 3.48 17.14 10.71
N GLU A 106 4.06 18.25 11.17
CA GLU A 106 4.85 19.15 10.33
C GLU A 106 5.92 18.40 9.52
N LYS A 107 6.63 17.46 10.18
CA LYS A 107 7.62 16.60 9.53
C LYS A 107 7.05 15.79 8.37
N ASN A 108 5.86 15.20 8.52
CA ASN A 108 5.24 14.40 7.47
C ASN A 108 4.80 15.28 6.30
N ILE A 109 4.20 16.42 6.58
CA ILE A 109 3.75 17.37 5.58
C ILE A 109 4.94 17.90 4.78
N GLN A 110 5.95 18.44 5.45
CA GLN A 110 7.16 18.94 4.80
C GLN A 110 7.89 17.86 4.00
N THR A 111 7.93 16.63 4.50
CA THR A 111 8.53 15.50 3.76
C THR A 111 7.78 15.24 2.46
N ARG A 112 6.44 15.19 2.47
CA ARG A 112 5.63 14.96 1.26
C ARG A 112 5.76 16.11 0.27
N ASN A 113 5.71 17.35 0.79
CA ASN A 113 5.88 18.56 -0.03
C ASN A 113 7.24 18.59 -0.74
N ARG A 114 8.30 18.22 -0.06
CA ARG A 114 9.64 18.12 -0.65
C ARG A 114 9.72 16.97 -1.66
N LEU A 115 9.21 15.80 -1.31
CA LEU A 115 9.36 14.59 -2.12
C LEU A 115 8.61 14.65 -3.45
N GLN A 116 7.51 15.39 -3.57
CA GLN A 116 6.82 15.55 -4.86
C GLN A 116 7.71 16.19 -5.95
N HIS A 117 8.76 16.92 -5.54
CA HIS A 117 9.73 17.54 -6.45
C HIS A 117 11.08 16.79 -6.52
N ASP A 118 11.23 15.69 -5.74
CA ASP A 118 12.48 14.93 -5.69
C ASP A 118 12.63 14.09 -6.97
N PRO A 119 13.84 14.08 -7.58
CA PRO A 119 14.11 13.24 -8.75
C PRO A 119 13.81 11.75 -8.57
N ILE A 120 13.78 11.25 -7.33
CA ILE A 120 13.32 9.88 -7.03
C ILE A 120 11.92 9.64 -7.59
N PHE A 121 11.03 10.63 -7.49
CA PHE A 121 9.66 10.56 -7.98
C PHE A 121 9.53 11.14 -9.39
N THR A 122 9.98 12.38 -9.61
CA THR A 122 9.77 13.09 -10.88
C THR A 122 10.60 12.55 -12.04
N GLY A 123 11.81 12.05 -11.77
CA GLY A 123 12.75 11.52 -12.76
C GLY A 123 12.65 10.02 -12.99
N ASN A 124 11.82 9.30 -12.25
CA ASN A 124 11.72 7.84 -12.36
C ASN A 124 10.33 7.43 -12.86
N PRO A 125 10.19 7.01 -14.13
CA PRO A 125 8.91 6.62 -14.72
C PRO A 125 8.29 5.36 -14.09
N GLU A 126 9.02 4.61 -13.28
CA GLU A 126 8.53 3.41 -12.60
C GLU A 126 8.03 3.69 -11.19
N ASN A 127 8.23 4.90 -10.69
CA ASN A 127 7.86 5.32 -9.35
C ASN A 127 6.47 5.97 -9.31
N TRP A 128 5.98 6.28 -8.10
CA TRP A 128 4.82 7.17 -7.95
C TRP A 128 5.16 8.57 -8.49
N GLN A 129 4.18 9.16 -9.13
CA GLN A 129 4.19 10.59 -9.47
C GLN A 129 2.96 11.21 -8.87
N TYR A 130 3.13 12.30 -8.16
CA TYR A 130 2.01 12.96 -7.48
C TYR A 130 2.25 14.44 -7.28
N THR A 131 1.16 15.17 -7.10
CA THR A 131 1.14 16.53 -6.57
C THR A 131 0.57 16.52 -5.17
N PHE A 132 1.10 17.37 -4.29
CA PHE A 132 0.69 17.48 -2.90
C PHE A 132 0.39 18.94 -2.58
N SER A 133 -0.81 19.20 -2.07
CA SER A 133 -1.24 20.50 -1.57
C SER A 133 -1.81 20.33 -0.17
N TYR A 134 -1.57 21.28 0.71
CA TYR A 134 -2.00 21.24 2.12
C TYR A 134 -2.28 22.63 2.64
N ASP A 135 -3.14 22.72 3.64
CA ASP A 135 -3.35 23.89 4.45
C ASP A 135 -2.68 23.68 5.83
N MET A 136 -1.92 24.66 6.30
CA MET A 136 -1.26 24.60 7.60
C MET A 136 -2.20 25.01 8.75
N ASP A 137 -3.23 25.78 8.46
CA ASP A 137 -4.18 26.28 9.46
C ASP A 137 -5.26 25.23 9.79
N VAL A 138 -5.46 24.27 8.90
CA VAL A 138 -6.38 23.14 9.07
C VAL A 138 -5.68 21.82 8.73
N PRO A 139 -5.99 20.73 9.44
CA PRO A 139 -5.38 19.42 9.13
C PRO A 139 -6.02 18.82 7.86
N GLU A 140 -5.76 19.42 6.71
CA GLU A 140 -6.34 19.05 5.44
C GLU A 140 -5.30 19.05 4.32
N CYS A 141 -5.36 18.06 3.44
CA CYS A 141 -4.48 18.00 2.28
C CYS A 141 -5.12 17.26 1.12
N THR A 142 -4.62 17.56 -0.09
CA THR A 142 -4.93 16.81 -1.30
C THR A 142 -3.65 16.19 -1.87
N ILE A 143 -3.78 14.95 -2.36
CA ILE A 143 -2.72 14.26 -3.08
C ILE A 143 -3.31 13.71 -4.36
N THR A 144 -2.83 14.20 -5.50
CA THR A 144 -3.24 13.67 -6.79
C THR A 144 -2.11 12.80 -7.36
N TYR A 145 -2.30 11.50 -7.38
CA TYR A 145 -1.36 10.59 -8.03
C TYR A 145 -1.72 10.47 -9.50
N THR A 146 -0.76 10.73 -10.37
CA THR A 146 -0.83 10.50 -11.82
C THR A 146 -0.17 9.18 -12.21
N ARG A 147 0.61 8.59 -11.30
CA ARG A 147 1.25 7.29 -11.45
C ARG A 147 1.37 6.57 -10.11
N CYS A 148 1.12 5.27 -10.13
CA CYS A 148 1.23 4.41 -8.94
C CYS A 148 2.19 3.24 -9.20
N ALA A 149 3.31 3.19 -8.48
CA ALA A 149 4.29 2.11 -8.63
C ALA A 149 3.71 0.71 -8.29
N ILE A 150 2.70 0.64 -7.41
CA ILE A 150 2.02 -0.62 -7.10
C ILE A 150 1.19 -1.07 -8.31
N CYS A 151 0.48 -0.15 -8.98
CA CYS A 151 -0.28 -0.46 -10.19
C CYS A 151 0.66 -0.94 -11.32
N GLU A 152 1.82 -0.30 -11.49
CA GLU A 152 2.82 -0.74 -12.48
C GLU A 152 3.37 -2.13 -12.16
N MET A 153 3.65 -2.41 -10.89
CA MET A 153 4.02 -3.76 -10.44
C MET A 153 2.90 -4.77 -10.74
N ALA A 154 1.66 -4.43 -10.39
CA ALA A 154 0.50 -5.30 -10.60
C ALA A 154 0.28 -5.63 -12.09
N ARG A 155 0.51 -4.66 -12.99
CA ARG A 155 0.46 -4.91 -14.46
C ARG A 155 1.55 -5.87 -14.89
N ARG A 156 2.80 -5.66 -14.46
CA ARG A 156 3.93 -6.56 -14.77
C ARG A 156 3.69 -7.98 -14.25
N GLU A 157 3.10 -8.09 -13.09
CA GLU A 157 2.81 -9.37 -12.45
C GLU A 157 1.47 -10.00 -12.91
N LYS A 158 0.73 -9.35 -13.81
CA LYS A 158 -0.61 -9.78 -14.29
C LYS A 158 -1.64 -9.91 -13.16
N CYS A 159 -1.53 -9.04 -12.16
CA CYS A 159 -2.40 -8.99 -10.97
C CYS A 159 -3.17 -7.66 -10.87
N PHE A 160 -3.32 -6.93 -11.99
CA PHE A 160 -3.94 -5.59 -11.95
C PHE A 160 -5.42 -5.64 -11.50
N HIS A 161 -6.13 -6.72 -11.80
CA HIS A 161 -7.51 -6.97 -11.35
C HIS A 161 -7.66 -6.97 -9.82
N LEU A 162 -6.58 -7.23 -9.07
CA LEU A 162 -6.58 -7.20 -7.61
C LEU A 162 -6.45 -5.78 -7.01
N MET A 163 -6.10 -4.79 -7.85
CA MET A 163 -5.84 -3.43 -7.36
C MET A 163 -7.02 -2.77 -6.66
N PRO A 164 -8.28 -2.93 -7.10
CA PRO A 164 -9.41 -2.36 -6.38
C PRO A 164 -9.46 -2.76 -4.89
N HIS A 165 -9.12 -4.02 -4.59
CA HIS A 165 -9.08 -4.53 -3.21
C HIS A 165 -7.89 -3.94 -2.42
N LEU A 166 -6.71 -3.85 -3.04
CA LEU A 166 -5.53 -3.25 -2.41
C LEU A 166 -5.73 -1.75 -2.14
N CYS A 167 -6.35 -1.03 -3.07
CA CYS A 167 -6.60 0.40 -2.91
C CYS A 167 -7.58 0.72 -1.75
N LYS A 168 -8.45 -0.22 -1.35
CA LYS A 168 -9.33 -0.02 -0.19
C LYS A 168 -8.56 0.09 1.13
N THR A 169 -7.36 -0.45 1.22
CA THR A 169 -6.54 -0.38 2.45
C THR A 169 -6.24 1.05 2.89
N ASP A 170 -6.24 2.01 1.97
CA ASP A 170 -6.01 3.42 2.28
C ASP A 170 -7.11 3.99 3.19
N PHE A 171 -8.38 3.60 2.97
CA PHE A 171 -9.50 4.03 3.81
C PHE A 171 -9.34 3.52 5.25
N ALA A 172 -9.08 2.22 5.40
CA ALA A 172 -8.87 1.61 6.72
C ALA A 172 -7.66 2.25 7.44
N GLN A 173 -6.58 2.54 6.71
CA GLN A 173 -5.40 3.19 7.26
C GLN A 173 -5.71 4.60 7.76
N GLN A 174 -6.40 5.43 6.97
CA GLN A 174 -6.73 6.80 7.35
C GLN A 174 -7.72 6.83 8.52
N GLU A 175 -8.70 5.95 8.54
CA GLU A 175 -9.64 5.83 9.65
C GLU A 175 -8.93 5.50 10.96
N LEU A 176 -7.99 4.54 10.96
CA LEU A 176 -7.20 4.18 12.14
C LEU A 176 -6.29 5.32 12.61
N MET A 177 -5.84 6.18 11.71
CA MET A 177 -5.11 7.40 12.03
C MET A 177 -6.04 8.52 12.55
N GLY A 178 -7.36 8.33 12.50
CA GLY A 178 -8.35 9.31 12.89
C GLY A 178 -8.65 10.35 11.81
N ASN A 179 -8.31 10.07 10.55
CA ASN A 179 -8.60 10.94 9.43
C ASN A 179 -9.80 10.44 8.62
N THR A 180 -10.42 11.35 7.86
CA THR A 180 -11.38 11.01 6.80
C THR A 180 -10.67 11.07 5.45
N LEU A 181 -10.75 10.00 4.67
CA LEU A 181 -10.32 9.98 3.27
C LEU A 181 -11.54 10.10 2.35
N ILE A 182 -11.53 11.11 1.50
CA ILE A 182 -12.44 11.25 0.37
C ILE A 182 -11.63 10.94 -0.90
N ARG A 183 -12.09 9.96 -1.69
CA ARG A 183 -11.45 9.56 -2.94
C ARG A 183 -12.50 9.00 -3.88
N THR A 184 -12.66 9.59 -5.03
CA THR A 184 -13.65 9.19 -6.04
C THR A 184 -13.04 8.46 -7.22
N LYS A 185 -11.74 8.68 -7.48
CA LYS A 185 -10.98 8.10 -8.58
C LYS A 185 -9.78 7.33 -8.07
N THR A 186 -9.44 6.22 -8.74
CA THR A 186 -8.21 5.49 -8.45
C THR A 186 -7.68 4.78 -9.70
N ILE A 187 -6.39 4.94 -9.94
CA ILE A 187 -5.66 4.24 -11.01
C ILE A 187 -5.90 2.72 -10.93
N GLY A 188 -6.07 2.20 -9.72
CA GLY A 188 -6.38 0.79 -9.48
C GLY A 188 -7.74 0.33 -10.00
N ASN A 189 -8.71 1.24 -10.18
CA ASN A 189 -10.00 0.96 -10.84
C ASN A 189 -9.99 1.29 -12.34
N GLY A 190 -8.86 1.77 -12.88
CA GLY A 190 -8.74 2.15 -14.28
C GLY A 190 -8.88 3.64 -14.56
N ASP A 191 -9.04 4.49 -13.54
CA ASP A 191 -9.02 5.93 -13.71
C ASP A 191 -7.61 6.44 -14.05
N GLU A 192 -7.53 7.65 -14.61
CA GLU A 192 -6.26 8.30 -14.97
C GLU A 192 -5.46 8.75 -13.74
N ILE A 193 -6.14 9.02 -12.62
CA ILE A 193 -5.56 9.55 -11.39
C ILE A 193 -6.12 8.86 -10.15
N CYS A 194 -5.42 9.03 -9.00
CA CYS A 194 -6.04 8.86 -7.69
C CYS A 194 -6.19 10.23 -7.03
N ASP A 195 -7.40 10.60 -6.64
CA ASP A 195 -7.77 11.89 -6.05
C ASP A 195 -7.94 11.77 -4.53
N PHE A 196 -6.86 11.81 -3.78
CA PHE A 196 -6.93 11.76 -2.32
C PHE A 196 -7.22 13.15 -1.76
N HIS A 197 -8.29 13.25 -0.98
CA HIS A 197 -8.57 14.38 -0.11
C HIS A 197 -8.63 13.86 1.32
N ILE A 198 -7.69 14.24 2.17
CA ILE A 198 -7.54 13.75 3.53
C ILE A 198 -7.83 14.89 4.49
N ILE A 199 -8.80 14.65 5.40
CA ILE A 199 -9.21 15.59 6.42
C ILE A 199 -8.88 14.96 7.77
N GLY A 200 -7.99 15.60 8.52
CA GLY A 200 -7.63 15.20 9.88
C GLY A 200 -8.66 15.66 10.88
N ARG A 201 -8.68 15.03 12.05
CA ARG A 201 -9.49 15.52 13.18
C ARG A 201 -8.89 16.84 13.68
N ARG A 202 -9.71 17.86 13.78
CA ARG A 202 -9.36 19.03 14.59
C ARG A 202 -9.20 18.52 16.03
N ASN A 203 -8.06 18.82 16.67
CA ASN A 203 -7.95 18.61 18.09
C ASN A 203 -9.10 19.40 18.71
N ALA A 204 -10.00 18.72 19.43
CA ALA A 204 -10.95 19.41 20.29
C ALA A 204 -10.11 20.21 21.29
N GLU A 205 -10.22 21.53 21.24
CA GLU A 205 -9.69 22.44 22.25
C GLU A 205 -10.25 22.10 23.63
#